data_95ecbef82158d865af01876080a0cb31
#
_entry.id   95ecbef82158d865af01876080a0cb31
#
_cell.length_a   1.000
_cell.length_b   1.000
_cell.length_c   1.000
_cell.angle_alpha   90.00
_cell.angle_beta   90.00
_cell.angle_gamma   90.00
#
_symmetry.space_group_name_H-M   'P 1'
#
loop_
_entity.id
_entity.type
_entity.pdbx_description
1 polymer ?
#
loop_
_entity_poly.entity_id
_entity_poly.type
_entity_poly.pdbx_seq_one_letter_code
_entity_poly.pdbx_strand_id
1 'polypeptide(L)'
;MFAIDNYDFTGKRAIIRVDFNVPLNGEGQVTDDTRIRAAIPTIKKVLEKGGAVILMSHLGRPKKNPDPKFSLEQIIPAIEARLGEKVQFAGDCMGEKAAEMAAALKPGEVMLLENLRFYAEEEGKPRGLAEDATDEEKKAAKKALKEGPQKEFVKKLASYADCYINDAFGTAHRAHSSTALIADYFPEDKMFGYVMENELKAIDGVMSNPQRPFVAIVGGSKVSTKITIIEKLMEKCDKIIIGGGMTYTFAAAQGGKVGNSICEPDMFPVALEILKKAEEKGIKIVTSPDALIADDFSQSANTQEAPANNIPDAWEGVDIASQGKELFRKEILECKTILWNGPVGVFEIDKFATGSKYVADAIAEATANGAFSLIGGGDSVACINKFGLAQQVSYVSTGGGALLEYMEGKVLPGVAAIRK
;
A
#
# COMPACT_ATOMS: atom_id res chain seq x y z
N MET A 1 -20.15 12.60 -9.32
CA MET A 1 -19.09 12.60 -8.30
C MET A 1 -18.58 14.02 -8.13
N PHE A 2 -18.57 14.53 -6.92
CA PHE A 2 -18.00 15.86 -6.61
C PHE A 2 -16.51 15.73 -6.34
N ALA A 3 -15.71 16.71 -6.78
CA ALA A 3 -14.41 16.93 -6.18
C ALA A 3 -14.60 17.55 -4.79
N ILE A 4 -13.83 17.15 -3.81
CA ILE A 4 -13.94 17.62 -2.42
C ILE A 4 -13.86 19.15 -2.32
N ASP A 5 -13.09 19.79 -3.22
CA ASP A 5 -12.95 21.24 -3.27
C ASP A 5 -14.24 21.97 -3.69
N ASN A 6 -15.13 21.33 -4.40
CA ASN A 6 -16.34 21.93 -4.95
C ASN A 6 -17.60 21.56 -4.15
N TYR A 7 -17.49 20.69 -3.15
CA TYR A 7 -18.63 20.29 -2.36
C TYR A 7 -18.94 21.31 -1.24
N ASP A 8 -20.23 21.57 -1.02
CA ASP A 8 -20.68 22.42 0.08
C ASP A 8 -20.92 21.60 1.35
N PHE A 9 -20.03 21.76 2.32
CA PHE A 9 -20.10 21.10 3.62
C PHE A 9 -20.85 21.88 4.68
N THR A 10 -21.35 23.08 4.38
CA THR A 10 -22.01 23.96 5.36
C THR A 10 -23.13 23.25 6.10
N GLY A 11 -23.00 23.10 7.41
CA GLY A 11 -23.97 22.42 8.28
C GLY A 11 -24.11 20.92 8.10
N LYS A 12 -23.30 20.30 7.24
CA LYS A 12 -23.32 18.86 6.98
C LYS A 12 -22.35 18.08 7.88
N ARG A 13 -22.68 16.84 8.16
CA ARG A 13 -21.80 15.86 8.80
C ARG A 13 -21.20 14.97 7.70
N ALA A 14 -19.89 14.98 7.59
CA ALA A 14 -19.17 14.11 6.66
C ALA A 14 -18.63 12.89 7.39
N ILE A 15 -18.98 11.67 6.95
CA ILE A 15 -18.35 10.45 7.43
C ILE A 15 -17.17 10.12 6.51
N ILE A 16 -15.97 10.09 7.09
CA ILE A 16 -14.70 9.94 6.35
C ILE A 16 -14.06 8.60 6.70
N ARG A 17 -13.85 7.76 5.69
CA ARG A 17 -13.03 6.56 5.85
C ARG A 17 -11.56 6.91 5.67
N VAL A 18 -10.84 6.95 6.78
CA VAL A 18 -9.39 7.21 6.83
C VAL A 18 -8.63 5.92 7.11
N ASP A 19 -7.34 5.87 6.75
CA ASP A 19 -6.46 4.74 7.09
C ASP A 19 -5.53 5.12 8.26
N PHE A 20 -6.03 4.94 9.47
CA PHE A 20 -5.27 5.16 10.71
C PHE A 20 -4.69 3.85 11.28
N ASN A 21 -4.43 2.88 10.41
CA ASN A 21 -3.71 1.67 10.79
C ASN A 21 -2.21 1.96 10.94
N VAL A 22 -1.86 2.65 12.01
CA VAL A 22 -0.52 3.11 12.34
C VAL A 22 0.20 2.14 13.29
N PRO A 23 1.52 2.08 13.29
CA PRO A 23 2.27 1.26 14.24
C PRO A 23 2.26 1.91 15.62
N LEU A 24 2.11 1.07 16.65
CA LEU A 24 2.15 1.45 18.05
C LEU A 24 3.32 0.77 18.75
N ASN A 25 3.89 1.44 19.75
CA ASN A 25 4.85 0.82 20.68
C ASN A 25 4.11 0.00 21.77
N GLY A 26 4.87 -0.60 22.69
CA GLY A 26 4.32 -1.39 23.78
C GLY A 26 3.43 -0.62 24.77
N GLU A 27 3.50 0.71 24.75
CA GLU A 27 2.70 1.64 25.60
C GLU A 27 1.47 2.20 24.84
N GLY A 28 1.20 1.73 23.62
CA GLY A 28 0.08 2.20 22.79
C GLY A 28 0.32 3.55 22.10
N GLN A 29 1.55 4.06 22.08
CA GLN A 29 1.89 5.33 21.44
C GLN A 29 2.20 5.12 19.96
N VAL A 30 1.75 6.05 19.13
CA VAL A 30 2.04 6.05 17.69
C VAL A 30 3.52 6.29 17.43
N THR A 31 4.18 5.37 16.73
CA THR A 31 5.61 5.46 16.38
C THR A 31 5.84 6.02 14.96
N ASP A 32 4.84 5.95 14.10
CA ASP A 32 4.82 6.57 12.78
C ASP A 32 3.41 7.11 12.49
N ASP A 33 3.30 8.43 12.37
CA ASP A 33 2.04 9.14 12.16
C ASP A 33 1.80 9.54 10.69
N THR A 34 2.57 8.99 9.75
CA THR A 34 2.51 9.36 8.32
C THR A 34 1.08 9.26 7.77
N ARG A 35 0.34 8.21 8.11
CA ARG A 35 -1.05 8.03 7.66
C ARG A 35 -2.01 9.03 8.29
N ILE A 36 -1.80 9.40 9.55
CA ILE A 36 -2.58 10.45 10.22
C ILE A 36 -2.33 11.78 9.50
N ARG A 37 -1.08 12.17 9.32
CA ARG A 37 -0.71 13.41 8.63
C ARG A 37 -1.30 13.49 7.21
N ALA A 38 -1.31 12.39 6.49
CA ALA A 38 -1.86 12.33 5.13
C ALA A 38 -3.36 12.62 5.06
N ALA A 39 -4.14 12.24 6.08
CA ALA A 39 -5.59 12.46 6.14
C ALA A 39 -5.98 13.86 6.65
N ILE A 40 -5.09 14.57 7.35
CA ILE A 40 -5.39 15.90 7.94
C ILE A 40 -5.93 16.91 6.92
N PRO A 41 -5.37 17.04 5.69
CA PRO A 41 -5.90 17.98 4.71
C PRO A 41 -7.38 17.74 4.36
N THR A 42 -7.79 16.48 4.22
CA THR A 42 -9.20 16.11 3.96
C THR A 42 -10.11 16.52 5.13
N ILE A 43 -9.68 16.22 6.36
CA ILE A 43 -10.43 16.58 7.58
C ILE A 43 -10.58 18.09 7.68
N LYS A 44 -9.49 18.83 7.54
CA LYS A 44 -9.49 20.31 7.60
C LYS A 44 -10.36 20.93 6.53
N LYS A 45 -10.36 20.40 5.30
CA LYS A 45 -11.21 20.89 4.22
C LYS A 45 -12.70 20.88 4.60
N VAL A 46 -13.17 19.80 5.22
CA VAL A 46 -14.56 19.70 5.70
C VAL A 46 -14.85 20.73 6.78
N LEU A 47 -13.98 20.85 7.79
CA LEU A 47 -14.13 21.78 8.90
C LEU A 47 -14.10 23.25 8.43
N GLU A 48 -13.14 23.62 7.59
CA GLU A 48 -12.99 24.96 7.02
C GLU A 48 -14.20 25.40 6.18
N LYS A 49 -14.90 24.41 5.58
CA LYS A 49 -16.14 24.66 4.83
C LYS A 49 -17.42 24.56 5.69
N GLY A 50 -17.28 24.63 7.02
CA GLY A 50 -18.41 24.65 7.94
C GLY A 50 -19.11 23.32 8.15
N GLY A 51 -18.44 22.21 7.87
CA GLY A 51 -18.91 20.86 8.17
C GLY A 51 -18.49 20.34 9.55
N ALA A 52 -19.05 19.21 9.93
CA ALA A 52 -18.61 18.36 11.05
C ALA A 52 -18.06 17.04 10.50
N VAL A 53 -17.15 16.42 11.25
CA VAL A 53 -16.41 15.23 10.76
C VAL A 53 -16.65 14.04 11.67
N ILE A 54 -17.02 12.91 11.06
CA ILE A 54 -17.09 11.60 11.72
C ILE A 54 -16.01 10.72 11.07
N LEU A 55 -14.97 10.40 11.84
CA LEU A 55 -13.87 9.56 11.38
C LEU A 55 -14.18 8.10 11.65
N MET A 56 -13.94 7.24 10.66
CA MET A 56 -13.98 5.80 10.79
C MET A 56 -12.72 5.17 10.20
N SER A 57 -12.13 4.24 10.96
CA SER A 57 -10.91 3.56 10.57
C SER A 57 -10.83 2.16 11.16
N HIS A 58 -9.75 1.45 10.82
CA HIS A 58 -9.34 0.22 11.46
C HIS A 58 -7.94 0.35 12.05
N LEU A 59 -7.64 -0.48 13.03
CA LEU A 59 -6.31 -0.65 13.61
C LEU A 59 -6.03 -2.14 13.77
N GLY A 60 -4.92 -2.61 13.19
CA GLY A 60 -4.49 -3.99 13.27
C GLY A 60 -5.47 -5.01 12.65
N ARG A 61 -5.42 -6.22 13.18
CA ARG A 61 -6.25 -7.36 12.72
C ARG A 61 -6.81 -8.13 13.92
N PRO A 62 -7.79 -7.56 14.64
CA PRO A 62 -8.47 -8.29 15.72
C PRO A 62 -9.17 -9.54 15.18
N LYS A 63 -9.01 -10.69 15.85
CA LYS A 63 -9.48 -11.99 15.32
C LYS A 63 -10.84 -12.42 15.84
N LYS A 64 -11.12 -12.28 17.14
CA LYS A 64 -12.33 -12.84 17.77
C LYS A 64 -13.20 -11.77 18.42
N ASN A 65 -12.70 -11.13 19.44
CA ASN A 65 -13.41 -10.13 20.24
C ASN A 65 -12.66 -8.79 20.18
N PRO A 66 -13.35 -7.67 20.55
CA PRO A 66 -12.66 -6.42 20.79
C PRO A 66 -11.50 -6.61 21.78
N ASP A 67 -10.34 -6.09 21.43
CA ASP A 67 -9.12 -6.17 22.22
C ASP A 67 -8.59 -4.74 22.40
N PRO A 68 -8.44 -4.23 23.63
CA PRO A 68 -8.01 -2.86 23.89
C PRO A 68 -6.74 -2.43 23.15
N LYS A 69 -5.84 -3.36 22.88
CA LYS A 69 -4.61 -3.07 22.08
C LYS A 69 -4.89 -2.62 20.65
N PHE A 70 -6.10 -2.85 20.15
CA PHE A 70 -6.55 -2.41 18.82
C PHE A 70 -7.61 -1.30 18.89
N SER A 71 -7.88 -0.73 20.08
CA SER A 71 -8.78 0.41 20.20
C SER A 71 -8.19 1.64 19.52
N LEU A 72 -9.02 2.38 18.80
CA LEU A 72 -8.64 3.66 18.19
C LEU A 72 -8.50 4.79 19.22
N GLU A 73 -8.96 4.60 20.45
CA GLU A 73 -8.76 5.58 21.52
C GLU A 73 -7.29 5.95 21.72
N GLN A 74 -6.38 4.96 21.57
CA GLN A 74 -4.94 5.13 21.77
C GLN A 74 -4.31 6.15 20.81
N ILE A 75 -4.88 6.32 19.61
CA ILE A 75 -4.31 7.20 18.61
C ILE A 75 -4.86 8.63 18.63
N ILE A 76 -5.87 8.91 19.46
CA ILE A 76 -6.48 10.25 19.58
C ILE A 76 -5.46 11.34 19.87
N PRO A 77 -4.52 11.17 20.82
CA PRO A 77 -3.52 12.20 21.08
C PRO A 77 -2.68 12.56 19.85
N ALA A 78 -2.36 11.57 19.00
CA ALA A 78 -1.61 11.80 17.78
C ALA A 78 -2.46 12.52 16.72
N ILE A 79 -3.75 12.21 16.63
CA ILE A 79 -4.69 12.91 15.72
C ILE A 79 -4.83 14.36 16.16
N GLU A 80 -5.14 14.63 17.42
CA GLU A 80 -5.29 15.97 17.99
C GLU A 80 -4.03 16.83 17.81
N ALA A 81 -2.85 16.25 18.04
CA ALA A 81 -1.57 16.93 17.84
C ALA A 81 -1.34 17.41 16.39
N ARG A 82 -1.88 16.69 15.40
CA ARG A 82 -1.76 17.04 13.98
C ARG A 82 -2.90 17.89 13.47
N LEU A 83 -4.08 17.65 13.97
CA LEU A 83 -5.30 18.39 13.59
C LEU A 83 -5.34 19.79 14.19
N GLY A 84 -4.95 19.92 15.46
CA GLY A 84 -5.07 21.13 16.25
C GLY A 84 -6.44 21.29 16.91
N GLU A 85 -7.33 20.31 16.79
CA GLU A 85 -8.69 20.30 17.31
C GLU A 85 -8.91 19.09 18.21
N LYS A 86 -9.89 19.17 19.12
CA LYS A 86 -10.29 18.05 19.96
C LYS A 86 -11.08 17.00 19.18
N VAL A 87 -10.86 15.73 19.51
CA VAL A 87 -11.52 14.59 18.89
C VAL A 87 -12.36 13.86 19.95
N GLN A 88 -13.68 13.88 19.77
CA GLN A 88 -14.60 13.15 20.61
C GLN A 88 -14.53 11.65 20.28
N PHE A 89 -14.48 10.78 21.28
CA PHE A 89 -14.43 9.33 21.07
C PHE A 89 -15.77 8.68 21.37
N ALA A 90 -16.33 8.00 20.39
CA ALA A 90 -17.62 7.33 20.51
C ALA A 90 -17.54 6.06 21.38
N GLY A 91 -16.40 5.36 21.37
CA GLY A 91 -16.19 4.11 22.10
C GLY A 91 -16.87 2.91 21.44
N ASP A 92 -17.62 3.11 20.36
CA ASP A 92 -18.31 2.08 19.60
C ASP A 92 -18.59 2.57 18.15
N CYS A 93 -19.00 1.65 17.27
CA CYS A 93 -19.47 1.96 15.92
C CYS A 93 -21.01 1.93 15.79
N MET A 94 -21.69 1.11 16.60
CA MET A 94 -23.11 0.75 16.41
C MET A 94 -24.03 1.16 17.54
N GLY A 95 -23.48 1.41 18.75
CA GLY A 95 -24.26 1.66 19.95
C GLY A 95 -25.06 2.96 19.94
N GLU A 96 -25.99 3.08 20.89
CA GLU A 96 -26.83 4.29 21.06
C GLU A 96 -25.98 5.52 21.31
N LYS A 97 -24.95 5.41 22.13
CA LYS A 97 -24.01 6.51 22.42
C LYS A 97 -23.37 7.07 21.15
N ALA A 98 -22.91 6.22 20.22
CA ALA A 98 -22.33 6.67 18.96
C ALA A 98 -23.35 7.42 18.09
N ALA A 99 -24.61 6.95 18.07
CA ALA A 99 -25.70 7.60 17.35
C ALA A 99 -26.06 8.98 17.96
N GLU A 100 -26.16 9.06 19.27
CA GLU A 100 -26.44 10.31 19.99
C GLU A 100 -25.34 11.35 19.79
N MET A 101 -24.07 10.92 19.89
CA MET A 101 -22.92 11.78 19.65
C MET A 101 -22.89 12.28 18.20
N ALA A 102 -23.15 11.41 17.22
CA ALA A 102 -23.22 11.80 15.81
C ALA A 102 -24.34 12.79 15.54
N ALA A 103 -25.52 12.61 16.18
CA ALA A 103 -26.65 13.52 16.05
C ALA A 103 -26.41 14.88 16.71
N ALA A 104 -25.65 14.92 17.80
CA ALA A 104 -25.30 16.14 18.53
C ALA A 104 -24.08 16.89 17.95
N LEU A 105 -23.35 16.30 17.01
CA LEU A 105 -22.12 16.86 16.45
C LEU A 105 -22.39 18.17 15.69
N LYS A 106 -21.64 19.20 16.03
CA LYS A 106 -21.80 20.56 15.46
C LYS A 106 -20.72 20.85 14.41
N PRO A 107 -20.99 21.79 13.50
CA PRO A 107 -19.97 22.30 12.58
C PRO A 107 -18.67 22.68 13.32
N GLY A 108 -17.53 22.25 12.77
CA GLY A 108 -16.21 22.44 13.38
C GLY A 108 -15.81 21.35 14.38
N GLU A 109 -16.70 20.44 14.75
CA GLU A 109 -16.39 19.34 15.68
C GLU A 109 -15.98 18.05 14.92
N VAL A 110 -15.17 17.24 15.60
CA VAL A 110 -14.66 15.96 15.10
C VAL A 110 -14.96 14.84 16.06
N MET A 111 -15.50 13.75 15.55
CA MET A 111 -15.76 12.51 16.28
C MET A 111 -15.03 11.35 15.62
N LEU A 112 -14.47 10.44 16.44
CA LEU A 112 -13.87 9.18 16.00
C LEU A 112 -14.72 8.01 16.49
N LEU A 113 -15.13 7.13 15.58
CA LEU A 113 -15.72 5.84 15.91
C LEU A 113 -14.66 4.87 16.43
N GLU A 114 -15.09 3.79 17.08
CA GLU A 114 -14.18 2.70 17.47
C GLU A 114 -13.75 1.88 16.23
N ASN A 115 -12.77 1.01 16.40
CA ASN A 115 -12.19 0.17 15.36
C ASN A 115 -13.26 -0.65 14.63
N LEU A 116 -13.47 -0.33 13.36
CA LEU A 116 -14.42 -1.00 12.49
C LEU A 116 -14.23 -2.52 12.46
N ARG A 117 -12.98 -2.99 12.58
CA ARG A 117 -12.65 -4.42 12.57
C ARG A 117 -12.97 -5.15 13.87
N PHE A 118 -13.54 -4.48 14.87
CA PHE A 118 -14.18 -5.18 15.97
C PHE A 118 -15.48 -5.89 15.51
N TYR A 119 -16.05 -5.45 14.40
CA TYR A 119 -17.24 -6.01 13.77
C TYR A 119 -16.87 -6.94 12.60
N ALA A 120 -17.41 -8.17 12.60
CA ALA A 120 -17.28 -9.12 11.49
C ALA A 120 -17.93 -8.58 10.20
N GLU A 121 -18.96 -7.77 10.37
CA GLU A 121 -19.75 -7.07 9.37
C GLU A 121 -18.90 -6.12 8.53
N GLU A 122 -17.85 -5.52 9.09
CA GLU A 122 -16.93 -4.66 8.33
C GLU A 122 -16.30 -5.42 7.18
N GLU A 123 -15.78 -6.60 7.43
CA GLU A 123 -15.12 -7.42 6.41
C GLU A 123 -16.07 -8.34 5.65
N GLY A 124 -17.31 -8.51 6.12
CA GLY A 124 -18.26 -9.51 5.60
C GLY A 124 -17.73 -10.93 5.74
N LYS A 125 -16.97 -11.20 6.80
CA LYS A 125 -16.38 -12.50 7.10
C LYS A 125 -16.88 -12.98 8.45
N PRO A 126 -17.64 -14.11 8.52
CA PRO A 126 -18.12 -14.65 9.77
C PRO A 126 -16.94 -15.05 10.68
N ARG A 127 -17.14 -14.91 11.99
CA ARG A 127 -16.16 -15.26 13.03
C ARG A 127 -16.74 -16.36 13.94
N GLY A 128 -15.85 -17.09 14.60
CA GLY A 128 -16.24 -18.10 15.59
C GLY A 128 -16.87 -19.37 15.00
N LEU A 129 -16.67 -19.63 13.72
CA LEU A 129 -17.02 -20.92 13.12
C LEU A 129 -16.12 -22.02 13.73
N ALA A 130 -16.67 -23.24 13.83
CA ALA A 130 -15.93 -24.41 14.24
C ALA A 130 -14.71 -24.64 13.32
N GLU A 131 -13.60 -25.16 13.86
CA GLU A 131 -12.37 -25.36 13.07
C GLU A 131 -12.59 -26.40 11.95
N ASP A 132 -13.49 -27.37 12.19
CA ASP A 132 -13.89 -28.43 11.27
C ASP A 132 -15.11 -28.07 10.40
N ALA A 133 -15.58 -26.81 10.43
CA ALA A 133 -16.69 -26.38 9.61
C ALA A 133 -16.43 -26.63 8.12
N THR A 134 -17.42 -27.22 7.45
CA THR A 134 -17.36 -27.51 6.02
C THR A 134 -17.33 -26.25 5.18
N ASP A 135 -16.94 -26.34 3.93
CA ASP A 135 -16.97 -25.21 3.00
C ASP A 135 -18.40 -24.71 2.73
N GLU A 136 -19.38 -25.60 2.79
CA GLU A 136 -20.80 -25.26 2.65
C GLU A 136 -21.29 -24.45 3.84
N GLU A 137 -20.97 -24.86 5.07
CA GLU A 137 -21.28 -24.13 6.30
C GLU A 137 -20.60 -22.75 6.32
N LYS A 138 -19.33 -22.67 5.91
CA LYS A 138 -18.60 -21.40 5.78
C LYS A 138 -19.27 -20.47 4.75
N LYS A 139 -19.70 -21.00 3.61
CA LYS A 139 -20.41 -20.24 2.57
C LYS A 139 -21.78 -19.78 3.06
N ALA A 140 -22.55 -20.63 3.73
CA ALA A 140 -23.86 -20.31 4.28
C ALA A 140 -23.76 -19.21 5.35
N ALA A 141 -22.82 -19.34 6.30
CA ALA A 141 -22.57 -18.35 7.34
C ALA A 141 -22.15 -16.98 6.74
N LYS A 142 -21.30 -17.00 5.72
CA LYS A 142 -20.89 -15.78 5.00
C LYS A 142 -22.06 -15.11 4.29
N LYS A 143 -22.93 -15.90 3.65
CA LYS A 143 -24.13 -15.39 2.98
C LYS A 143 -25.09 -14.76 3.99
N ALA A 144 -25.39 -15.46 5.09
CA ALA A 144 -26.26 -14.95 6.14
C ALA A 144 -25.75 -13.64 6.75
N LEU A 145 -24.43 -13.56 7.05
CA LEU A 145 -23.81 -12.33 7.54
C LEU A 145 -24.00 -11.17 6.57
N LYS A 146 -23.78 -11.40 5.27
CA LYS A 146 -23.86 -10.36 4.25
C LYS A 146 -25.28 -9.88 3.96
N GLU A 147 -26.24 -10.78 3.98
CA GLU A 147 -27.64 -10.47 3.67
C GLU A 147 -28.40 -9.79 4.80
N GLY A 148 -27.96 -9.98 6.05
CA GLY A 148 -28.58 -9.43 7.26
C GLY A 148 -27.62 -8.44 7.98
N PRO A 149 -26.80 -8.93 8.95
CA PRO A 149 -26.04 -8.06 9.84
C PRO A 149 -25.14 -7.04 9.14
N GLN A 150 -24.48 -7.42 8.04
CA GLN A 150 -23.63 -6.49 7.29
C GLN A 150 -24.41 -5.31 6.70
N LYS A 151 -25.62 -5.57 6.17
CA LYS A 151 -26.47 -4.49 5.64
C LYS A 151 -26.90 -3.52 6.74
N GLU A 152 -27.28 -4.06 7.91
CA GLU A 152 -27.67 -3.23 9.06
C GLU A 152 -26.47 -2.41 9.57
N PHE A 153 -25.28 -2.99 9.60
CA PHE A 153 -24.04 -2.28 9.96
C PHE A 153 -23.78 -1.10 9.02
N VAL A 154 -23.82 -1.34 7.72
CA VAL A 154 -23.60 -0.28 6.71
C VAL A 154 -24.65 0.82 6.83
N LYS A 155 -25.95 0.43 6.94
CA LYS A 155 -27.07 1.35 7.09
C LYS A 155 -26.92 2.23 8.34
N LYS A 156 -26.48 1.63 9.44
CA LYS A 156 -26.26 2.35 10.70
C LYS A 156 -25.12 3.38 10.56
N LEU A 157 -23.97 2.98 10.02
CA LEU A 157 -22.87 3.91 9.74
C LEU A 157 -23.30 5.06 8.82
N ALA A 158 -24.02 4.76 7.75
CA ALA A 158 -24.51 5.77 6.82
C ALA A 158 -25.51 6.74 7.47
N SER A 159 -26.30 6.29 8.44
CA SER A 159 -27.29 7.14 9.14
C SER A 159 -26.68 8.25 9.99
N TYR A 160 -25.37 8.20 10.26
CA TYR A 160 -24.68 9.22 11.06
C TYR A 160 -24.36 10.50 10.29
N ALA A 161 -24.37 10.47 8.96
CA ALA A 161 -23.82 11.53 8.13
C ALA A 161 -24.69 11.92 6.93
N ASP A 162 -24.40 13.08 6.37
CA ASP A 162 -25.09 13.65 5.22
C ASP A 162 -24.29 13.42 3.92
N CYS A 163 -22.99 13.12 4.03
CA CYS A 163 -22.12 12.77 2.90
C CYS A 163 -21.00 11.80 3.31
N TYR A 164 -20.45 11.09 2.32
CA TYR A 164 -19.40 10.09 2.50
C TYR A 164 -18.12 10.47 1.75
N ILE A 165 -16.99 10.35 2.42
CA ILE A 165 -15.65 10.56 1.85
C ILE A 165 -14.82 9.30 2.02
N ASN A 166 -14.34 8.73 0.91
CA ASN A 166 -13.33 7.67 0.96
C ASN A 166 -11.94 8.30 0.84
N ASP A 167 -11.15 8.16 1.90
CA ASP A 167 -9.77 8.69 1.99
C ASP A 167 -8.76 7.63 2.44
N ALA A 168 -9.02 6.36 2.11
CA ALA A 168 -8.25 5.20 2.56
C ALA A 168 -7.85 4.29 1.39
N PHE A 169 -6.88 4.71 0.59
CA PHE A 169 -6.46 3.97 -0.59
C PHE A 169 -5.91 2.57 -0.24
N GLY A 170 -5.18 2.41 0.86
CA GLY A 170 -4.64 1.12 1.30
C GLY A 170 -5.69 0.02 1.52
N THR A 171 -6.96 0.39 1.70
CA THR A 171 -8.09 -0.55 1.84
C THR A 171 -9.03 -0.60 0.63
N ALA A 172 -8.78 0.20 -0.39
CA ALA A 172 -9.67 0.35 -1.55
C ALA A 172 -9.85 -0.93 -2.38
N HIS A 173 -8.91 -1.87 -2.30
CA HIS A 173 -8.97 -3.19 -2.95
C HIS A 173 -9.96 -4.17 -2.29
N ARG A 174 -10.58 -3.80 -1.17
CA ARG A 174 -11.49 -4.65 -0.41
C ARG A 174 -12.92 -4.10 -0.45
N ALA A 175 -13.89 -4.98 -0.76
CA ALA A 175 -15.31 -4.63 -0.70
C ALA A 175 -15.83 -4.68 0.75
N HIS A 176 -15.22 -3.89 1.64
CA HIS A 176 -15.64 -3.77 3.03
C HIS A 176 -16.82 -2.81 3.18
N SER A 177 -17.52 -2.91 4.31
CA SER A 177 -18.68 -2.06 4.62
C SER A 177 -18.36 -0.59 4.53
N SER A 178 -17.26 -0.16 5.19
CA SER A 178 -16.87 1.25 5.27
C SER A 178 -16.15 1.78 4.03
N THR A 179 -15.61 0.92 3.16
CA THR A 179 -14.82 1.34 1.98
C THR A 179 -15.59 1.29 0.67
N ALA A 180 -16.59 0.40 0.57
CA ALA A 180 -17.34 0.20 -0.66
C ALA A 180 -18.85 0.24 -0.47
N LEU A 181 -19.40 -0.58 0.45
CA LEU A 181 -20.83 -0.75 0.55
C LEU A 181 -21.56 0.50 1.05
N ILE A 182 -20.95 1.28 1.91
CA ILE A 182 -21.52 2.52 2.45
C ILE A 182 -21.80 3.56 1.36
N ALA A 183 -21.03 3.58 0.27
CA ALA A 183 -21.20 4.52 -0.82
C ALA A 183 -22.56 4.41 -1.54
N ASP A 184 -23.20 3.25 -1.48
CA ASP A 184 -24.53 3.03 -2.07
C ASP A 184 -25.65 3.79 -1.32
N TYR A 185 -25.39 4.22 -0.06
CA TYR A 185 -26.30 5.05 0.74
C TYR A 185 -26.15 6.57 0.48
N PHE A 186 -25.15 6.96 -0.28
CA PHE A 186 -24.88 8.35 -0.67
C PHE A 186 -24.79 8.45 -2.20
N PRO A 187 -25.90 8.30 -2.93
CA PRO A 187 -25.87 8.23 -4.41
C PRO A 187 -25.22 9.48 -5.03
N GLU A 188 -25.50 10.65 -4.50
CA GLU A 188 -25.00 11.94 -5.01
C GLU A 188 -23.91 12.54 -4.11
N ASP A 189 -23.98 12.33 -2.79
CA ASP A 189 -23.14 12.98 -1.77
C ASP A 189 -21.95 12.10 -1.36
N LYS A 190 -21.21 11.60 -2.34
CA LYS A 190 -19.99 10.79 -2.13
C LYS A 190 -18.82 11.29 -2.97
N MET A 191 -17.62 11.22 -2.40
CA MET A 191 -16.42 11.72 -3.05
C MET A 191 -15.16 11.05 -2.53
N PHE A 192 -14.05 11.26 -3.22
CA PHE A 192 -12.73 10.94 -2.72
C PHE A 192 -12.22 12.07 -1.82
N GLY A 193 -11.44 11.70 -0.79
CA GLY A 193 -10.56 12.65 -0.12
C GLY A 193 -9.21 12.78 -0.83
N TYR A 194 -8.38 13.69 -0.35
CA TYR A 194 -7.10 14.02 -1.01
C TYR A 194 -6.11 12.85 -1.07
N VAL A 195 -6.10 11.95 -0.07
CA VAL A 195 -5.24 10.75 -0.11
C VAL A 195 -5.63 9.89 -1.31
N MET A 196 -6.94 9.60 -1.46
CA MET A 196 -7.44 8.81 -2.58
C MET A 196 -7.18 9.48 -3.93
N GLU A 197 -7.46 10.78 -4.06
CA GLU A 197 -7.24 11.53 -5.30
C GLU A 197 -5.75 11.56 -5.70
N ASN A 198 -4.86 11.81 -4.74
CA ASN A 198 -3.42 11.87 -4.99
C ASN A 198 -2.84 10.50 -5.38
N GLU A 199 -3.27 9.44 -4.69
CA GLU A 199 -2.87 8.06 -5.03
C GLU A 199 -3.31 7.71 -6.47
N LEU A 200 -4.59 7.90 -6.78
CA LEU A 200 -5.12 7.61 -8.11
C LEU A 200 -4.43 8.44 -9.19
N LYS A 201 -4.22 9.73 -8.95
CA LYS A 201 -3.54 10.63 -9.88
C LYS A 201 -2.08 10.22 -10.12
N ALA A 202 -1.36 9.85 -9.05
CA ALA A 202 0.03 9.42 -9.15
C ALA A 202 0.15 8.11 -9.94
N ILE A 203 -0.72 7.13 -9.67
CA ILE A 203 -0.70 5.83 -10.34
C ILE A 203 -1.17 5.97 -11.80
N ASP A 204 -2.24 6.70 -12.05
CA ASP A 204 -2.76 6.93 -13.41
C ASP A 204 -1.71 7.68 -14.27
N GLY A 205 -0.94 8.59 -13.68
CA GLY A 205 0.18 9.27 -14.35
C GLY A 205 1.26 8.31 -14.83
N VAL A 206 1.53 7.26 -14.07
CA VAL A 206 2.52 6.22 -14.43
C VAL A 206 1.93 5.18 -15.37
N MET A 207 0.67 4.75 -15.14
CA MET A 207 0.08 3.61 -15.86
C MET A 207 -0.66 4.00 -17.14
N SER A 208 -1.22 5.21 -17.23
CA SER A 208 -2.06 5.62 -18.38
C SER A 208 -1.31 6.42 -19.42
N ASN A 209 -0.46 7.34 -19.00
CA ASN A 209 0.28 8.22 -19.91
C ASN A 209 1.67 8.62 -19.36
N PRO A 210 2.59 7.65 -19.16
CA PRO A 210 3.93 7.94 -18.65
C PRO A 210 4.74 8.77 -19.62
N GLN A 211 5.53 9.71 -19.10
CA GLN A 211 6.58 10.36 -19.88
C GLN A 211 7.71 9.34 -20.12
N ARG A 212 8.15 9.23 -21.37
CA ARG A 212 9.19 8.26 -21.77
C ARG A 212 10.59 8.91 -21.81
N PRO A 213 11.65 8.13 -21.55
CA PRO A 213 11.65 6.70 -21.21
C PRO A 213 11.07 6.42 -19.82
N PHE A 214 10.39 5.27 -19.69
CA PHE A 214 9.82 4.78 -18.42
C PHE A 214 10.54 3.50 -17.98
N VAL A 215 11.09 3.53 -16.75
CA VAL A 215 11.68 2.36 -16.09
C VAL A 215 10.83 1.90 -14.90
N ALA A 216 10.54 0.61 -14.86
CA ALA A 216 10.00 -0.04 -13.70
C ALA A 216 11.09 -0.84 -12.98
N ILE A 217 11.29 -0.61 -11.69
CA ILE A 217 12.21 -1.38 -10.84
C ILE A 217 11.34 -2.34 -10.03
N VAL A 218 11.48 -3.63 -10.30
CA VAL A 218 10.71 -4.69 -9.65
C VAL A 218 11.68 -5.55 -8.86
N GLY A 219 11.60 -5.43 -7.54
CA GLY A 219 12.40 -6.19 -6.61
C GLY A 219 11.55 -7.15 -5.76
N GLY A 220 12.24 -7.93 -4.96
CA GLY A 220 11.64 -8.87 -4.03
C GLY A 220 12.28 -10.25 -4.07
N SER A 221 11.82 -11.14 -3.19
CA SER A 221 12.43 -12.47 -3.03
C SER A 221 11.97 -13.48 -4.09
N LYS A 222 10.74 -13.35 -4.63
CA LYS A 222 10.08 -14.40 -5.42
C LYS A 222 9.46 -13.90 -6.72
N VAL A 223 9.78 -14.54 -7.84
CA VAL A 223 9.17 -14.31 -9.17
C VAL A 223 7.67 -14.62 -9.13
N SER A 224 7.28 -15.73 -8.49
CA SER A 224 5.89 -16.19 -8.40
C SER A 224 4.92 -15.12 -7.87
N THR A 225 5.40 -14.20 -7.02
CA THR A 225 4.59 -13.12 -6.46
C THR A 225 4.50 -11.87 -7.33
N LYS A 226 5.31 -11.80 -8.39
CA LYS A 226 5.47 -10.58 -9.22
C LYS A 226 5.12 -10.77 -10.71
N ILE A 227 4.77 -11.99 -11.13
CA ILE A 227 4.52 -12.31 -12.55
C ILE A 227 3.50 -11.35 -13.16
N THR A 228 2.32 -11.22 -12.54
CA THR A 228 1.22 -10.43 -13.07
C THR A 228 1.59 -8.96 -13.23
N ILE A 229 2.32 -8.39 -12.26
CA ILE A 229 2.73 -7.00 -12.36
C ILE A 229 3.83 -6.80 -13.40
N ILE A 230 4.78 -7.73 -13.53
CA ILE A 230 5.83 -7.67 -14.56
C ILE A 230 5.18 -7.69 -15.96
N GLU A 231 4.22 -8.60 -16.20
CA GLU A 231 3.51 -8.68 -17.46
C GLU A 231 2.73 -7.40 -17.79
N LYS A 232 2.08 -6.79 -16.80
CA LYS A 232 1.39 -5.51 -16.97
C LYS A 232 2.33 -4.34 -17.22
N LEU A 233 3.47 -4.32 -16.55
CA LEU A 233 4.50 -3.30 -16.78
C LEU A 233 5.13 -3.41 -18.16
N MET A 234 5.30 -4.62 -18.72
CA MET A 234 5.73 -4.81 -20.09
C MET A 234 4.80 -4.20 -21.15
N GLU A 235 3.56 -3.88 -20.79
CA GLU A 235 2.65 -3.14 -21.69
C GLU A 235 2.85 -1.62 -21.63
N LYS A 236 3.59 -1.12 -20.65
CA LYS A 236 3.64 0.31 -20.28
C LYS A 236 5.04 0.92 -20.31
N CYS A 237 6.05 0.19 -19.86
CA CYS A 237 7.41 0.70 -19.69
C CYS A 237 8.33 0.39 -20.89
N ASP A 238 9.47 1.05 -20.93
CA ASP A 238 10.54 0.81 -21.91
C ASP A 238 11.61 -0.13 -21.35
N LYS A 239 11.76 -0.12 -20.01
CA LYS A 239 12.77 -0.90 -19.31
C LYS A 239 12.19 -1.49 -18.03
N ILE A 240 12.61 -2.70 -17.67
CA ILE A 240 12.33 -3.30 -16.35
C ILE A 240 13.64 -3.71 -15.72
N ILE A 241 13.94 -3.15 -14.57
CA ILE A 241 15.04 -3.59 -13.70
C ILE A 241 14.50 -4.68 -12.79
N ILE A 242 15.09 -5.87 -12.83
CA ILE A 242 14.79 -6.99 -11.93
C ILE A 242 15.85 -7.00 -10.83
N GLY A 243 15.41 -6.92 -9.58
CA GLY A 243 16.29 -6.89 -8.41
C GLY A 243 15.85 -7.83 -7.30
N GLY A 244 16.66 -7.89 -6.23
CA GLY A 244 16.42 -8.77 -5.09
C GLY A 244 16.60 -10.25 -5.41
N GLY A 245 16.06 -11.13 -4.59
CA GLY A 245 16.16 -12.57 -4.75
C GLY A 245 15.66 -13.13 -6.07
N MET A 246 14.72 -12.42 -6.72
CA MET A 246 14.24 -12.82 -8.05
C MET A 246 15.37 -12.88 -9.10
N THR A 247 16.39 -12.05 -8.97
CA THR A 247 17.56 -12.04 -9.87
C THR A 247 18.17 -13.42 -10.02
N TYR A 248 18.24 -14.17 -8.92
CA TYR A 248 18.87 -15.51 -8.91
C TYR A 248 17.98 -16.56 -9.56
N THR A 249 16.66 -16.43 -9.50
CA THR A 249 15.75 -17.27 -10.29
C THR A 249 15.94 -17.05 -11.78
N PHE A 250 16.08 -15.80 -12.24
CA PHE A 250 16.35 -15.49 -13.65
C PHE A 250 17.74 -15.98 -14.08
N ALA A 251 18.77 -15.80 -13.24
CA ALA A 251 20.13 -16.25 -13.55
C ALA A 251 20.20 -17.79 -13.63
N ALA A 252 19.59 -18.52 -12.70
CA ALA A 252 19.56 -19.99 -12.70
C ALA A 252 18.74 -20.54 -13.88
N ALA A 253 17.61 -19.91 -14.23
CA ALA A 253 16.81 -20.29 -15.40
C ALA A 253 17.61 -20.21 -16.72
N GLN A 254 18.61 -19.33 -16.79
CA GLN A 254 19.53 -19.17 -17.92
C GLN A 254 20.79 -20.08 -17.79
N GLY A 255 20.80 -21.00 -16.83
CA GLY A 255 21.90 -21.96 -16.64
C GLY A 255 23.02 -21.49 -15.70
N GLY A 256 22.84 -20.36 -15.00
CA GLY A 256 23.79 -19.85 -14.03
C GLY A 256 23.81 -20.66 -12.72
N LYS A 257 24.90 -20.53 -11.97
CA LYS A 257 25.07 -21.08 -10.61
C LYS A 257 24.80 -19.97 -9.60
N VAL A 258 23.89 -20.21 -8.65
CA VAL A 258 23.44 -19.17 -7.70
C VAL A 258 23.74 -19.53 -6.23
N GLY A 259 24.52 -20.59 -5.98
CA GLY A 259 24.89 -21.03 -4.64
C GLY A 259 23.66 -21.31 -3.77
N ASN A 260 23.67 -20.82 -2.54
CA ASN A 260 22.56 -20.92 -1.58
C ASN A 260 21.53 -19.77 -1.74
N SER A 261 21.65 -18.95 -2.76
CA SER A 261 20.73 -17.83 -2.98
C SER A 261 19.28 -18.30 -3.08
N ILE A 262 18.36 -17.45 -2.61
CA ILE A 262 16.93 -17.73 -2.78
C ILE A 262 16.60 -17.91 -4.26
N CYS A 263 15.93 -19.02 -4.60
CA CYS A 263 15.65 -19.39 -5.97
C CYS A 263 14.36 -20.21 -6.05
N GLU A 264 13.59 -20.05 -7.11
CA GLU A 264 12.35 -20.78 -7.39
C GLU A 264 12.52 -21.64 -8.67
N PRO A 265 12.99 -22.90 -8.57
CA PRO A 265 13.20 -23.75 -9.76
C PRO A 265 11.93 -23.99 -10.59
N ASP A 266 10.76 -24.06 -9.92
CA ASP A 266 9.46 -24.23 -10.59
C ASP A 266 9.09 -23.02 -11.46
N MET A 267 9.73 -21.87 -11.24
CA MET A 267 9.52 -20.63 -11.97
C MET A 267 10.49 -20.42 -13.14
N PHE A 268 11.43 -21.33 -13.39
CA PHE A 268 12.36 -21.19 -14.52
C PHE A 268 11.69 -21.09 -15.88
N PRO A 269 10.67 -21.90 -16.22
CA PRO A 269 9.96 -21.72 -17.49
C PRO A 269 9.29 -20.35 -17.60
N VAL A 270 8.73 -19.84 -16.50
CA VAL A 270 8.07 -18.54 -16.45
C VAL A 270 9.08 -17.40 -16.60
N ALA A 271 10.23 -17.50 -15.93
CA ALA A 271 11.30 -16.51 -16.04
C ALA A 271 11.81 -16.40 -17.49
N LEU A 272 12.03 -17.54 -18.15
CA LEU A 272 12.45 -17.59 -19.57
C LEU A 272 11.36 -17.03 -20.49
N GLU A 273 10.09 -17.32 -20.22
CA GLU A 273 8.97 -16.75 -20.98
C GLU A 273 8.89 -15.24 -20.84
N ILE A 274 9.09 -14.69 -19.63
CA ILE A 274 9.15 -13.23 -19.39
C ILE A 274 10.27 -12.60 -20.25
N LEU A 275 11.47 -13.17 -20.23
CA LEU A 275 12.59 -12.66 -21.03
C LEU A 275 12.26 -12.66 -22.53
N LYS A 276 11.68 -13.75 -23.04
CA LYS A 276 11.27 -13.87 -24.44
C LYS A 276 10.19 -12.84 -24.80
N LYS A 277 9.14 -12.72 -23.99
CA LYS A 277 8.08 -11.73 -24.21
C LYS A 277 8.61 -10.30 -24.20
N ALA A 278 9.56 -10.00 -23.31
CA ALA A 278 10.19 -8.69 -23.26
C ALA A 278 10.97 -8.39 -24.56
N GLU A 279 11.76 -9.34 -25.05
CA GLU A 279 12.49 -9.22 -26.32
C GLU A 279 11.53 -9.00 -27.50
N GLU A 280 10.46 -9.80 -27.61
CA GLU A 280 9.43 -9.68 -28.65
C GLU A 280 8.74 -8.30 -28.65
N LYS A 281 8.58 -7.70 -27.45
CA LYS A 281 7.96 -6.37 -27.27
C LYS A 281 8.97 -5.22 -27.34
N GLY A 282 10.25 -5.49 -27.48
CA GLY A 282 11.31 -4.47 -27.44
C GLY A 282 11.52 -3.83 -26.08
N ILE A 283 11.14 -4.52 -24.99
CA ILE A 283 11.32 -4.07 -23.61
C ILE A 283 12.69 -4.54 -23.10
N LYS A 284 13.47 -3.61 -22.56
CA LYS A 284 14.78 -3.95 -22.01
C LYS A 284 14.64 -4.51 -20.59
N ILE A 285 14.90 -5.80 -20.39
CA ILE A 285 15.09 -6.39 -19.06
C ILE A 285 16.53 -6.15 -18.61
N VAL A 286 16.70 -5.59 -17.42
CA VAL A 286 18.01 -5.27 -16.84
C VAL A 286 18.14 -6.03 -15.53
N THR A 287 19.13 -6.91 -15.45
CA THR A 287 19.54 -7.63 -14.24
C THR A 287 20.96 -7.22 -13.86
N SER A 288 21.30 -7.29 -12.57
CA SER A 288 22.67 -7.01 -12.16
C SER A 288 23.64 -8.08 -12.70
N PRO A 289 24.78 -7.67 -13.28
CA PRO A 289 25.79 -8.63 -13.71
C PRO A 289 26.57 -9.24 -12.56
N ASP A 290 26.57 -8.59 -11.40
CA ASP A 290 27.27 -9.01 -10.19
C ASP A 290 26.34 -8.99 -8.97
N ALA A 291 26.76 -9.62 -7.89
CA ALA A 291 26.07 -9.68 -6.62
C ALA A 291 27.05 -9.47 -5.46
N LEU A 292 26.60 -8.75 -4.44
CA LEU A 292 27.19 -8.87 -3.12
C LEU A 292 26.71 -10.19 -2.54
N ILE A 293 27.67 -11.07 -2.20
CA ILE A 293 27.35 -12.39 -1.64
C ILE A 293 27.82 -12.48 -0.19
N ALA A 294 27.11 -13.25 0.61
CA ALA A 294 27.38 -13.46 2.01
C ALA A 294 27.45 -14.95 2.35
N ASP A 295 28.25 -15.32 3.37
CA ASP A 295 28.36 -16.68 3.89
C ASP A 295 27.34 -16.99 4.99
N ASP A 296 26.61 -15.96 5.47
CA ASP A 296 25.55 -16.06 6.47
C ASP A 296 24.57 -14.88 6.32
N PHE A 297 23.32 -15.08 6.76
CA PHE A 297 22.28 -14.03 6.72
C PHE A 297 22.28 -13.20 8.01
N SER A 298 23.38 -12.48 8.26
CA SER A 298 23.58 -11.68 9.47
C SER A 298 24.46 -10.46 9.26
N GLN A 299 24.39 -9.50 10.18
CA GLN A 299 25.25 -8.32 10.18
C GLN A 299 26.76 -8.66 10.30
N SER A 300 27.09 -9.82 10.90
CA SER A 300 28.47 -10.29 11.08
C SER A 300 29.00 -11.12 9.91
N ALA A 301 28.18 -11.46 8.93
CA ALA A 301 28.56 -12.28 7.79
C ALA A 301 29.79 -11.73 7.05
N ASN A 302 30.65 -12.61 6.51
CA ASN A 302 31.62 -12.20 5.53
C ASN A 302 30.92 -11.92 4.20
N THR A 303 31.42 -10.93 3.47
CA THR A 303 30.86 -10.52 2.19
C THR A 303 31.94 -10.35 1.15
N GLN A 304 31.62 -10.67 -0.09
CA GLN A 304 32.46 -10.40 -1.26
C GLN A 304 31.58 -10.19 -2.50
N GLU A 305 32.17 -9.69 -3.57
CA GLU A 305 31.49 -9.57 -4.86
C GLU A 305 31.73 -10.83 -5.70
N ALA A 306 30.72 -11.23 -6.46
CA ALA A 306 30.80 -12.34 -7.41
C ALA A 306 29.91 -12.05 -8.64
N PRO A 307 30.17 -12.70 -9.79
CA PRO A 307 29.20 -12.68 -10.89
C PRO A 307 27.85 -13.26 -10.43
N ALA A 308 26.76 -12.58 -10.74
CA ALA A 308 25.42 -12.97 -10.29
C ALA A 308 24.96 -14.36 -10.79
N ASN A 309 25.59 -14.84 -11.87
CA ASN A 309 25.35 -16.15 -12.49
C ASN A 309 26.42 -17.20 -12.13
N ASN A 310 27.34 -16.89 -11.23
CA ASN A 310 28.40 -17.83 -10.78
C ASN A 310 28.75 -17.63 -9.32
N ILE A 311 27.78 -17.86 -8.44
CA ILE A 311 27.93 -17.77 -6.97
C ILE A 311 28.39 -19.12 -6.40
N PRO A 312 29.43 -19.16 -5.55
CA PRO A 312 29.91 -20.39 -4.92
C PRO A 312 28.84 -21.05 -4.01
N ASP A 313 28.91 -22.38 -3.88
CA ASP A 313 27.86 -23.19 -3.20
C ASP A 313 27.61 -22.83 -1.73
N ALA A 314 28.59 -22.31 -1.00
CA ALA A 314 28.44 -21.92 0.40
C ALA A 314 28.00 -20.46 0.59
N TRP A 315 27.72 -19.75 -0.48
CA TRP A 315 27.41 -18.32 -0.47
C TRP A 315 26.01 -18.04 -1.04
N GLU A 316 25.40 -16.98 -0.55
CA GLU A 316 24.12 -16.49 -1.08
C GLU A 316 24.21 -15.02 -1.51
N GLY A 317 23.52 -14.67 -2.57
CA GLY A 317 23.40 -13.30 -3.01
C GLY A 317 22.43 -12.52 -2.13
N VAL A 318 22.90 -11.37 -1.62
CA VAL A 318 22.15 -10.54 -0.66
C VAL A 318 21.87 -9.12 -1.17
N ASP A 319 22.66 -8.64 -2.14
CA ASP A 319 22.48 -7.30 -2.74
C ASP A 319 23.14 -7.28 -4.14
N ILE A 320 22.95 -6.19 -4.87
CA ILE A 320 23.73 -5.89 -6.07
C ILE A 320 25.13 -5.37 -5.70
N ALA A 321 26.12 -5.67 -6.53
CA ALA A 321 27.50 -5.23 -6.30
C ALA A 321 27.86 -4.00 -7.17
N SER A 322 29.14 -3.72 -7.31
CA SER A 322 29.65 -2.48 -7.91
C SER A 322 29.18 -2.24 -9.33
N GLN A 323 29.21 -3.26 -10.21
CA GLN A 323 28.80 -3.12 -11.61
C GLN A 323 27.28 -2.97 -11.72
N GLY A 324 26.50 -3.71 -10.91
CA GLY A 324 25.06 -3.61 -10.85
C GLY A 324 24.59 -2.23 -10.40
N LYS A 325 25.24 -1.64 -9.41
CA LYS A 325 24.98 -0.28 -8.94
C LYS A 325 25.11 0.74 -10.08
N GLU A 326 26.25 0.72 -10.79
CA GLU A 326 26.51 1.65 -11.90
C GLU A 326 25.53 1.43 -13.06
N LEU A 327 25.24 0.17 -13.40
CA LEU A 327 24.29 -0.17 -14.47
C LEU A 327 22.90 0.36 -14.12
N PHE A 328 22.39 0.05 -12.91
CA PHE A 328 21.05 0.46 -12.49
C PHE A 328 20.92 1.98 -12.42
N ARG A 329 21.95 2.65 -11.85
CA ARG A 329 21.99 4.11 -11.83
C ARG A 329 21.88 4.70 -13.24
N LYS A 330 22.69 4.22 -14.19
CA LYS A 330 22.63 4.68 -15.57
C LYS A 330 21.23 4.54 -16.16
N GLU A 331 20.64 3.34 -16.03
CA GLU A 331 19.31 3.06 -16.59
C GLU A 331 18.21 3.92 -15.94
N ILE A 332 18.34 4.27 -14.67
CA ILE A 332 17.40 5.12 -13.93
C ILE A 332 17.52 6.58 -14.36
N LEU A 333 18.73 7.12 -14.45
CA LEU A 333 18.98 8.54 -14.74
C LEU A 333 18.57 8.94 -16.17
N GLU A 334 18.49 7.99 -17.09
CA GLU A 334 18.02 8.24 -18.47
C GLU A 334 16.50 8.40 -18.55
N CYS A 335 15.74 8.05 -17.49
CA CYS A 335 14.30 7.94 -17.55
C CYS A 335 13.57 9.21 -17.09
N LYS A 336 12.34 9.41 -17.62
CA LYS A 336 11.43 10.49 -17.24
C LYS A 336 10.32 10.02 -16.31
N THR A 337 10.03 8.72 -16.32
CA THR A 337 9.10 8.08 -15.39
C THR A 337 9.80 6.91 -14.73
N ILE A 338 9.68 6.82 -13.42
CA ILE A 338 10.29 5.78 -12.60
C ILE A 338 9.24 5.20 -11.67
N LEU A 339 9.08 3.89 -11.70
CA LEU A 339 8.28 3.15 -10.72
C LEU A 339 9.22 2.24 -9.94
N TRP A 340 9.20 2.32 -8.62
CA TRP A 340 9.95 1.41 -7.76
C TRP A 340 9.02 0.56 -6.90
N ASN A 341 9.03 -0.75 -7.13
CA ASN A 341 8.24 -1.75 -6.42
C ASN A 341 9.09 -2.95 -5.98
N GLY A 342 9.65 -2.87 -4.81
CA GLY A 342 10.51 -3.88 -4.17
C GLY A 342 11.99 -3.52 -4.19
N PRO A 343 12.69 -3.67 -3.05
CA PRO A 343 14.11 -3.39 -2.93
C PRO A 343 14.94 -4.36 -3.80
N VAL A 344 16.14 -3.93 -4.17
CA VAL A 344 17.04 -4.71 -5.04
C VAL A 344 18.01 -5.61 -4.25
N GLY A 345 17.96 -5.55 -2.92
CA GLY A 345 18.73 -6.35 -2.00
C GLY A 345 18.07 -6.41 -0.62
N VAL A 346 18.72 -7.05 0.34
CA VAL A 346 18.28 -7.19 1.74
C VAL A 346 18.56 -5.86 2.47
N PHE A 347 17.60 -4.95 2.45
CA PHE A 347 17.79 -3.61 3.01
C PHE A 347 17.65 -3.56 4.54
N GLU A 348 17.10 -4.59 5.18
CA GLU A 348 16.90 -4.68 6.63
C GLU A 348 18.23 -4.77 7.38
N ILE A 349 19.22 -5.42 6.79
CA ILE A 349 20.58 -5.57 7.33
C ILE A 349 21.46 -4.49 6.67
N ASP A 350 22.00 -3.58 7.46
CA ASP A 350 22.74 -2.39 6.94
C ASP A 350 23.88 -2.78 6.00
N LYS A 351 24.59 -3.87 6.32
CA LYS A 351 25.67 -4.38 5.50
C LYS A 351 25.24 -4.81 4.09
N PHE A 352 23.98 -5.21 3.92
CA PHE A 352 23.41 -5.68 2.66
C PHE A 352 22.53 -4.63 1.97
N ALA A 353 22.39 -3.43 2.58
CA ALA A 353 21.46 -2.39 2.14
C ALA A 353 22.07 -1.40 1.12
N THR A 354 23.35 -1.57 0.79
CA THR A 354 24.10 -0.55 0.02
C THR A 354 23.61 -0.43 -1.43
N GLY A 355 23.19 -1.50 -2.05
CA GLY A 355 22.64 -1.50 -3.41
C GLY A 355 21.27 -0.84 -3.46
N SER A 356 20.38 -1.20 -2.54
CA SER A 356 19.06 -0.56 -2.45
C SER A 356 19.17 0.93 -2.12
N LYS A 357 20.15 1.33 -1.28
CA LYS A 357 20.43 2.75 -1.05
C LYS A 357 20.91 3.46 -2.31
N TYR A 358 21.81 2.86 -3.06
CA TYR A 358 22.34 3.42 -4.31
C TYR A 358 21.24 3.62 -5.37
N VAL A 359 20.31 2.68 -5.47
CA VAL A 359 19.12 2.80 -6.31
C VAL A 359 18.22 3.93 -5.82
N ALA A 360 17.97 4.04 -4.52
CA ALA A 360 17.18 5.11 -3.93
C ALA A 360 17.79 6.49 -4.20
N ASP A 361 19.11 6.63 -4.04
CA ASP A 361 19.86 7.86 -4.36
C ASP A 361 19.72 8.22 -5.86
N ALA A 362 19.83 7.24 -6.75
CA ALA A 362 19.67 7.45 -8.19
C ALA A 362 18.24 7.91 -8.56
N ILE A 363 17.22 7.36 -7.90
CA ILE A 363 15.82 7.78 -8.09
C ILE A 363 15.63 9.22 -7.60
N ALA A 364 16.18 9.58 -6.43
CA ALA A 364 16.11 10.93 -5.89
C ALA A 364 16.79 11.93 -6.83
N GLU A 365 17.99 11.60 -7.35
CA GLU A 365 18.70 12.42 -8.33
C GLU A 365 17.92 12.59 -9.65
N ALA A 366 17.37 11.50 -10.20
CA ALA A 366 16.55 11.57 -11.40
C ALA A 366 15.31 12.45 -11.18
N THR A 367 14.71 12.38 -9.99
CA THR A 367 13.57 13.22 -9.59
C THR A 367 13.97 14.70 -9.52
N ALA A 368 15.09 15.01 -8.92
CA ALA A 368 15.63 16.38 -8.89
C ALA A 368 15.90 16.93 -10.29
N ASN A 369 16.21 16.05 -11.27
CA ASN A 369 16.41 16.38 -12.67
C ASN A 369 15.11 16.36 -13.50
N GLY A 370 13.94 16.29 -12.85
CA GLY A 370 12.62 16.44 -13.47
C GLY A 370 11.95 15.13 -13.89
N ALA A 371 12.45 13.96 -13.47
CA ALA A 371 11.71 12.72 -13.63
C ALA A 371 10.56 12.62 -12.62
N PHE A 372 9.47 11.96 -13.00
CA PHE A 372 8.42 11.59 -12.06
C PHE A 372 8.72 10.21 -11.47
N SER A 373 8.79 10.12 -10.16
CA SER A 373 9.08 8.88 -9.44
C SER A 373 7.94 8.48 -8.49
N LEU A 374 7.44 7.26 -8.67
CA LEU A 374 6.44 6.63 -7.81
C LEU A 374 7.09 5.47 -7.06
N ILE A 375 7.08 5.55 -5.73
CA ILE A 375 7.56 4.49 -4.84
C ILE A 375 6.35 3.75 -4.30
N GLY A 376 6.29 2.44 -4.50
CA GLY A 376 5.13 1.66 -4.09
C GLY A 376 5.45 0.24 -3.64
N GLY A 377 4.59 -0.28 -2.76
CA GLY A 377 4.80 -1.54 -2.05
C GLY A 377 5.47 -1.35 -0.70
N GLY A 378 5.05 -2.15 0.29
CA GLY A 378 5.47 -1.98 1.69
C GLY A 378 6.98 -1.90 1.88
N ASP A 379 7.72 -2.82 1.26
CA ASP A 379 9.17 -2.92 1.42
C ASP A 379 9.91 -1.75 0.75
N SER A 380 9.44 -1.27 -0.41
CA SER A 380 10.03 -0.09 -1.07
C SER A 380 9.81 1.18 -0.25
N VAL A 381 8.60 1.32 0.33
CA VAL A 381 8.27 2.45 1.21
C VAL A 381 9.10 2.40 2.49
N ALA A 382 9.25 1.23 3.09
CA ALA A 382 10.12 1.06 4.25
C ALA A 382 11.58 1.38 3.90
N CYS A 383 12.04 0.95 2.74
CA CYS A 383 13.40 1.17 2.23
C CYS A 383 13.68 2.68 2.02
N ILE A 384 12.83 3.40 1.29
CA ILE A 384 13.01 4.84 1.03
C ILE A 384 12.96 5.67 2.32
N ASN A 385 12.10 5.28 3.27
CA ASN A 385 12.01 5.92 4.59
C ASN A 385 13.26 5.66 5.43
N LYS A 386 13.78 4.41 5.45
CA LYS A 386 15.02 4.05 6.14
C LYS A 386 16.19 4.93 5.69
N PHE A 387 16.25 5.26 4.41
CA PHE A 387 17.33 6.09 3.86
C PHE A 387 17.05 7.60 3.94
N GLY A 388 15.90 8.03 4.46
CA GLY A 388 15.55 9.45 4.63
C GLY A 388 15.30 10.18 3.31
N LEU A 389 14.96 9.47 2.23
CA LEU A 389 14.81 10.03 0.87
C LEU A 389 13.35 10.22 0.44
N ALA A 390 12.38 9.92 1.30
CA ALA A 390 10.96 9.99 0.96
C ALA A 390 10.48 11.37 0.46
N GLN A 391 11.12 12.45 0.92
CA GLN A 391 10.81 13.82 0.49
C GLN A 391 11.55 14.22 -0.80
N GLN A 392 12.42 13.37 -1.33
CA GLN A 392 13.23 13.62 -2.53
C GLN A 392 12.71 12.87 -3.76
N VAL A 393 11.58 12.19 -3.63
CA VAL A 393 10.87 11.50 -4.70
C VAL A 393 9.51 12.14 -4.94
N SER A 394 8.91 11.93 -6.12
CA SER A 394 7.67 12.62 -6.49
C SER A 394 6.47 12.14 -5.68
N TYR A 395 6.37 10.83 -5.44
CA TYR A 395 5.26 10.26 -4.68
C TYR A 395 5.64 8.95 -3.99
N VAL A 396 5.30 8.85 -2.70
CA VAL A 396 5.41 7.61 -1.91
C VAL A 396 4.00 7.11 -1.61
N SER A 397 3.62 5.98 -2.22
CA SER A 397 2.28 5.43 -2.09
C SER A 397 2.05 4.79 -0.71
N THR A 398 0.92 5.07 -0.13
CA THR A 398 0.44 4.41 1.09
C THR A 398 -0.38 3.15 0.79
N GLY A 399 -0.60 2.85 -0.50
CA GLY A 399 -1.57 1.88 -0.99
C GLY A 399 -1.21 0.41 -0.76
N GLY A 400 0.06 0.06 -0.60
CA GLY A 400 0.48 -1.32 -0.39
C GLY A 400 -0.12 -2.29 -1.41
N GLY A 401 -0.96 -3.23 -0.95
CA GLY A 401 -1.63 -4.21 -1.82
C GLY A 401 -2.64 -3.58 -2.80
N ALA A 402 -3.29 -2.49 -2.42
CA ALA A 402 -4.24 -1.80 -3.31
C ALA A 402 -3.53 -1.19 -4.53
N LEU A 403 -2.33 -0.62 -4.32
CA LEU A 403 -1.49 -0.13 -5.41
C LEU A 403 -1.20 -1.25 -6.42
N LEU A 404 -0.73 -2.41 -5.93
CA LEU A 404 -0.37 -3.53 -6.79
C LEU A 404 -1.58 -4.02 -7.60
N GLU A 405 -2.73 -4.22 -6.95
CA GLU A 405 -3.94 -4.65 -7.63
C GLU A 405 -4.43 -3.63 -8.67
N TYR A 406 -4.32 -2.34 -8.38
CA TYR A 406 -4.67 -1.29 -9.35
C TYR A 406 -3.73 -1.30 -10.57
N MET A 407 -2.43 -1.46 -10.34
CA MET A 407 -1.44 -1.57 -11.41
C MET A 407 -1.58 -2.85 -12.25
N GLU A 408 -2.10 -3.93 -11.66
CA GLU A 408 -2.50 -5.15 -12.37
C GLU A 408 -3.76 -4.95 -13.24
N GLY A 409 -4.39 -3.77 -13.18
CA GLY A 409 -5.59 -3.45 -13.93
C GLY A 409 -6.90 -3.93 -13.27
N LYS A 410 -6.83 -4.36 -12.01
CA LYS A 410 -8.03 -4.76 -11.26
C LYS A 410 -8.87 -3.55 -10.88
N VAL A 411 -10.18 -3.71 -10.97
CA VAL A 411 -11.12 -2.71 -10.48
C VAL A 411 -11.14 -2.76 -8.95
N LEU A 412 -10.70 -1.69 -8.31
CA LEU A 412 -10.74 -1.59 -6.85
C LEU A 412 -12.16 -1.27 -6.38
N PRO A 413 -12.78 -2.09 -5.50
CA PRO A 413 -14.14 -1.88 -5.03
C PRO A 413 -14.38 -0.49 -4.42
N GLY A 414 -13.44 0.01 -3.61
CA GLY A 414 -13.55 1.33 -2.98
C GLY A 414 -13.44 2.50 -3.97
N VAL A 415 -12.78 2.29 -5.10
CA VAL A 415 -12.73 3.29 -6.20
C VAL A 415 -14.01 3.23 -7.02
N ALA A 416 -14.44 2.01 -7.41
CA ALA A 416 -15.64 1.81 -8.21
C ALA A 416 -16.91 2.31 -7.49
N ALA A 417 -16.99 2.14 -6.18
CA ALA A 417 -18.12 2.56 -5.36
C ALA A 417 -18.36 4.09 -5.38
N ILE A 418 -17.28 4.87 -5.50
CA ILE A 418 -17.38 6.34 -5.62
C ILE A 418 -17.64 6.77 -7.06
N ARG A 419 -17.06 6.06 -8.03
CA ARG A 419 -17.19 6.42 -9.46
C ARG A 419 -18.52 6.03 -10.09
N LYS A 420 -19.29 5.14 -9.43
CA LYS A 420 -20.68 4.85 -9.81
C LYS A 420 -21.55 6.08 -9.62
#